data_036f268b866f4139c0b9127a357dea19
#
_entry.id   036f268b866f4139c0b9127a357dea19
#
_cell.length_a   1.000
_cell.length_b   1.000
_cell.length_c   1.000
_cell.angle_alpha   90.00
_cell.angle_beta   90.00
_cell.angle_gamma   90.00
#
_symmetry.space_group_name_H-M   'P 1'
#
loop_
_entity.id
_entity.type
_entity.pdbx_description
1 polymer ?
#
loop_
_entity_poly.entity_id
_entity_poly.type
_entity_poly.pdbx_seq_one_letter_code
_entity_poly.pdbx_strand_id
1 'polypeptide(L)'
;MKKDEAKISGDNFSFLELERGEMLLGLSDGMGSGSSACKESEMVLDLVERFLEAGFSLETAIRMMNSAMVMKGENDIYSTLDLCMVNLYSGMARLYKVGAAAAFIRREDEVECIASENLPVGARAHLDAKPREIQLNDGDFIVMVTDGVLEYLHVPKPEETMREMI
;
A
#
# COMPACT_ATOMS: atom_id res chain seq x y z
N MET A 1 -28.60 -5.58 -26.13
CA MET A 1 -27.26 -6.06 -25.78
C MET A 1 -26.55 -4.93 -25.01
N LYS A 2 -26.49 -5.00 -23.66
CA LYS A 2 -25.62 -4.11 -22.88
C LYS A 2 -24.20 -4.57 -23.13
N LYS A 3 -23.35 -3.67 -23.68
CA LYS A 3 -21.90 -3.87 -23.68
C LYS A 3 -21.49 -4.06 -22.21
N ASP A 4 -20.82 -5.16 -21.90
CA ASP A 4 -20.09 -5.33 -20.65
C ASP A 4 -19.13 -4.14 -20.52
N GLU A 5 -19.43 -3.23 -19.60
CA GLU A 5 -18.48 -2.23 -19.16
C GLU A 5 -17.34 -3.03 -18.49
N ALA A 6 -16.17 -2.99 -19.08
CA ALA A 6 -14.98 -3.58 -18.49
C ALA A 6 -14.89 -3.03 -17.05
N LYS A 7 -14.94 -3.89 -16.05
CA LYS A 7 -14.76 -3.50 -14.65
C LYS A 7 -13.35 -2.93 -14.52
N ILE A 8 -13.24 -1.63 -14.30
CA ILE A 8 -11.97 -0.98 -13.99
C ILE A 8 -11.68 -1.32 -12.53
N SER A 9 -10.49 -1.86 -12.24
CA SER A 9 -10.02 -2.08 -10.87
C SER A 9 -9.80 -0.75 -10.17
N GLY A 10 -10.09 -0.69 -8.87
CA GLY A 10 -9.73 0.41 -7.99
C GLY A 10 -8.26 0.40 -7.58
N ASP A 11 -7.56 -0.71 -7.86
CA ASP A 11 -6.17 -0.92 -7.45
C ASP A 11 -5.19 -0.17 -8.36
N ASN A 12 -4.21 0.45 -7.75
CA ASN A 12 -3.04 1.01 -8.42
C ASN A 12 -1.75 0.60 -7.70
N PHE A 13 -0.65 0.62 -8.42
CA PHE A 13 0.67 0.36 -7.87
C PHE A 13 1.67 1.42 -8.32
N SER A 14 2.70 1.58 -7.54
CA SER A 14 3.82 2.47 -7.79
C SER A 14 5.15 1.74 -7.57
N PHE A 15 6.12 2.11 -8.38
CA PHE A 15 7.48 1.63 -8.30
C PHE A 15 8.42 2.80 -8.63
N LEU A 16 9.06 3.36 -7.60
CA LEU A 16 9.89 4.56 -7.74
C LEU A 16 11.29 4.31 -7.18
N GLU A 17 12.29 4.46 -8.03
CA GLU A 17 13.68 4.52 -7.61
C GLU A 17 14.03 5.96 -7.21
N LEU A 18 14.48 6.11 -5.96
CA LEU A 18 14.89 7.38 -5.40
C LEU A 18 16.41 7.53 -5.41
N GLU A 19 16.86 8.77 -5.26
CA GLU A 19 18.26 9.04 -5.02
C GLU A 19 18.78 8.28 -3.79
N ARG A 20 20.10 8.02 -3.74
CA ARG A 20 20.79 7.30 -2.65
C ARG A 20 20.48 5.81 -2.51
N GLY A 21 19.98 5.18 -3.58
CA GLY A 21 19.70 3.74 -3.59
C GLY A 21 18.53 3.34 -2.71
N GLU A 22 17.53 4.18 -2.60
CA GLU A 22 16.25 3.84 -2.01
C GLU A 22 15.23 3.52 -3.10
N MET A 23 14.39 2.52 -2.86
CA MET A 23 13.32 2.09 -3.75
C MET A 23 12.00 2.09 -3.00
N LEU A 24 11.00 2.77 -3.56
CA LEU A 24 9.63 2.73 -3.08
C LEU A 24 8.82 1.74 -3.91
N LEU A 25 8.12 0.86 -3.20
CA LEU A 25 7.04 0.03 -3.73
C LEU A 25 5.75 0.51 -3.09
N GLY A 26 4.72 0.75 -3.89
CA GLY A 26 3.43 1.22 -3.39
C GLY A 26 2.26 0.44 -3.97
N LEU A 27 1.27 0.12 -3.12
CA LEU A 27 -0.05 -0.32 -3.53
C LEU A 27 -1.10 0.57 -2.89
N SER A 28 -2.15 0.86 -3.62
CA SER A 28 -3.30 1.59 -3.13
C SER A 28 -4.56 1.03 -3.77
N ASP A 29 -5.58 0.80 -2.96
CA ASP A 29 -6.91 0.42 -3.41
C ASP A 29 -7.91 1.52 -3.03
N GLY A 30 -8.59 2.07 -4.03
CA GLY A 30 -9.63 3.08 -3.86
C GLY A 30 -10.95 2.42 -3.45
N MET A 31 -11.54 2.87 -2.35
CA MET A 31 -12.80 2.32 -1.88
C MET A 31 -13.94 2.61 -2.85
N GLY A 32 -14.71 1.58 -3.17
CA GLY A 32 -15.79 1.63 -4.14
C GLY A 32 -15.49 0.85 -5.41
N SER A 33 -16.01 1.27 -6.54
CA SER A 33 -15.81 0.57 -7.82
C SER A 33 -15.74 1.52 -9.00
N GLY A 34 -15.02 1.09 -10.04
CA GLY A 34 -14.95 1.78 -11.32
C GLY A 34 -13.95 2.93 -11.35
N SER A 35 -14.15 3.87 -12.29
CA SER A 35 -13.18 4.92 -12.59
C SER A 35 -12.91 5.90 -11.45
N SER A 36 -13.84 6.06 -10.49
CA SER A 36 -13.64 6.95 -9.35
C SER A 36 -12.62 6.35 -8.38
N ALA A 37 -12.81 5.09 -7.97
CA ALA A 37 -11.89 4.38 -7.10
C ALA A 37 -10.47 4.30 -7.68
N CYS A 38 -10.37 3.99 -8.99
CA CYS A 38 -9.09 3.98 -9.70
C CYS A 38 -8.37 5.34 -9.66
N LYS A 39 -9.07 6.43 -9.88
CA LYS A 39 -8.49 7.79 -9.82
C LYS A 39 -8.05 8.18 -8.41
N GLU A 40 -8.77 7.71 -7.39
CA GLU A 40 -8.41 8.01 -6.00
C GLU A 40 -7.13 7.29 -5.58
N SER A 41 -7.03 5.99 -5.85
CA SER A 41 -5.82 5.23 -5.56
C SER A 41 -4.60 5.73 -6.36
N GLU A 42 -4.79 6.10 -7.62
CA GLU A 42 -3.76 6.74 -8.45
C GLU A 42 -3.30 8.07 -7.85
N MET A 43 -4.25 8.95 -7.46
CA MET A 43 -3.93 10.25 -6.86
C MET A 43 -3.18 10.11 -5.53
N VAL A 44 -3.52 9.12 -4.70
CA VAL A 44 -2.84 8.86 -3.42
C VAL A 44 -1.37 8.52 -3.65
N LEU A 45 -1.08 7.62 -4.59
CA LEU A 45 0.30 7.24 -4.94
C LEU A 45 1.06 8.42 -5.57
N ASP A 46 0.46 9.11 -6.54
CA ASP A 46 1.03 10.29 -7.20
C ASP A 46 1.44 11.38 -6.18
N LEU A 47 0.60 11.65 -5.19
CA LEU A 47 0.92 12.65 -4.17
C LEU A 47 2.11 12.22 -3.30
N VAL A 48 2.18 10.96 -2.90
CA VAL A 48 3.31 10.44 -2.14
C VAL A 48 4.60 10.57 -2.95
N GLU A 49 4.59 10.15 -4.21
CA GLU A 49 5.75 10.26 -5.10
C GLU A 49 6.24 11.70 -5.25
N ARG A 50 5.34 12.63 -5.55
CA ARG A 50 5.67 14.06 -5.70
C ARG A 50 6.26 14.67 -4.43
N PHE A 51 5.78 14.29 -3.26
CA PHE A 51 6.37 14.74 -2.00
C PHE A 51 7.76 14.18 -1.78
N LEU A 52 7.99 12.90 -2.13
CA LEU A 52 9.33 12.29 -2.06
C LEU A 52 10.30 12.94 -3.04
N GLU A 53 9.90 13.16 -4.29
CA GLU A 53 10.68 13.89 -5.30
C GLU A 53 11.01 15.33 -4.87
N ALA A 54 10.12 15.97 -4.11
CA ALA A 54 10.35 17.27 -3.51
C ALA A 54 11.27 17.23 -2.27
N GLY A 55 11.76 16.04 -1.89
CA GLY A 55 12.73 15.84 -0.81
C GLY A 55 12.12 15.70 0.59
N PHE A 56 10.80 15.50 0.71
CA PHE A 56 10.18 15.21 2.00
C PHE A 56 10.44 13.76 2.43
N SER A 57 10.49 13.50 3.74
CA SER A 57 10.53 12.12 4.25
C SER A 57 9.21 11.39 3.96
N LEU A 58 9.26 10.05 3.86
CA LEU A 58 8.07 9.25 3.58
C LEU A 58 6.97 9.44 4.64
N GLU A 59 7.32 9.57 5.93
CA GLU A 59 6.36 9.86 6.99
C GLU A 59 5.67 11.22 6.80
N THR A 60 6.43 12.21 6.34
CA THR A 60 5.88 13.55 6.06
C THR A 60 4.99 13.50 4.82
N ALA A 61 5.42 12.81 3.76
CA ALA A 61 4.63 12.62 2.55
C ALA A 61 3.27 11.95 2.85
N ILE A 62 3.26 10.86 3.64
CA ILE A 62 2.04 10.17 4.06
C ILE A 62 1.12 11.10 4.85
N ARG A 63 1.64 11.88 5.81
CA ARG A 63 0.81 12.81 6.58
C ARG A 63 0.23 13.95 5.74
N MET A 64 1.03 14.51 4.84
CA MET A 64 0.57 15.59 3.94
C MET A 64 -0.49 15.08 2.97
N MET A 65 -0.27 13.91 2.39
CA MET A 65 -1.24 13.24 1.52
C MET A 65 -2.54 12.96 2.28
N ASN A 66 -2.49 12.36 3.48
CA ASN A 66 -3.68 12.13 4.30
C ASN A 66 -4.43 13.44 4.61
N SER A 67 -3.71 14.52 4.94
CA SER A 67 -4.33 15.83 5.18
C SER A 67 -5.04 16.36 3.94
N ALA A 68 -4.45 16.22 2.76
CA ALA A 68 -5.06 16.61 1.49
C ALA A 68 -6.34 15.82 1.22
N MET A 69 -6.35 14.51 1.49
CA MET A 69 -7.55 13.66 1.34
C MET A 69 -8.67 14.07 2.30
N VAL A 70 -8.35 14.32 3.58
CA VAL A 70 -9.33 14.81 4.57
C VAL A 70 -9.92 16.16 4.16
N MET A 71 -9.10 17.07 3.63
CA MET A 71 -9.56 18.42 3.19
C MET A 71 -10.43 18.36 1.93
N LYS A 72 -10.27 17.38 1.08
CA LYS A 72 -11.07 17.20 -0.13
C LYS A 72 -12.56 17.04 0.20
N GLY A 73 -12.90 16.49 1.36
CA GLY A 73 -14.22 16.62 1.99
C GLY A 73 -15.40 16.03 1.21
N GLU A 74 -15.14 15.33 0.11
CA GLU A 74 -16.17 14.63 -0.64
C GLU A 74 -16.50 13.33 0.10
N ASN A 75 -17.77 13.14 0.41
CA ASN A 75 -18.29 12.05 1.21
C ASN A 75 -17.73 10.69 0.77
N ASP A 76 -17.13 9.97 1.73
CA ASP A 76 -16.76 8.55 1.64
C ASP A 76 -15.66 8.17 0.63
N ILE A 77 -14.73 9.08 0.33
CA ILE A 77 -13.56 8.78 -0.50
C ILE A 77 -12.40 8.37 0.41
N TYR A 78 -12.23 7.08 0.55
CA TYR A 78 -11.12 6.49 1.29
C TYR A 78 -10.28 5.62 0.36
N SER A 79 -9.00 5.53 0.64
CA SER A 79 -8.11 4.63 -0.08
C SER A 79 -7.19 3.92 0.89
N THR A 80 -6.81 2.71 0.58
CA THR A 80 -5.75 2.02 1.30
C THR A 80 -4.40 2.56 0.85
N LEU A 81 -3.38 2.45 1.70
CA LEU A 81 -2.01 2.75 1.32
C LEU A 81 -1.08 1.73 1.93
N ASP A 82 -0.40 1.00 1.08
CA ASP A 82 0.63 0.04 1.43
C ASP A 82 1.94 0.45 0.78
N LEU A 83 2.92 0.87 1.56
CA LEU A 83 4.20 1.34 1.05
C LEU A 83 5.34 0.54 1.68
N CYS A 84 6.30 0.18 0.85
CA CYS A 84 7.55 -0.41 1.27
C CYS A 84 8.72 0.40 0.71
N MET A 85 9.48 1.05 1.59
CA MET A 85 10.73 1.72 1.25
C MET A 85 11.89 0.80 1.56
N VAL A 86 12.65 0.42 0.55
CA VAL A 86 13.83 -0.45 0.69
C VAL A 86 15.09 0.35 0.41
N ASN A 87 16.03 0.31 1.34
CA ASN A 87 17.39 0.79 1.08
C ASN A 87 18.22 -0.36 0.48
N LEU A 88 18.57 -0.21 -0.79
CA LEU A 88 19.24 -1.25 -1.59
C LEU A 88 20.67 -1.57 -1.15
N TYR A 89 21.32 -0.68 -0.39
CA TYR A 89 22.67 -0.92 0.12
C TYR A 89 22.68 -1.67 1.43
N SER A 90 21.73 -1.36 2.32
CA SER A 90 21.67 -1.96 3.65
C SER A 90 20.69 -3.14 3.73
N GLY A 91 19.78 -3.28 2.76
CA GLY A 91 18.67 -4.24 2.84
C GLY A 91 17.59 -3.86 3.88
N MET A 92 17.66 -2.66 4.48
CA MET A 92 16.65 -2.21 5.42
C MET A 92 15.36 -1.85 4.67
N ALA A 93 14.26 -2.52 4.99
CA ALA A 93 12.92 -2.22 4.49
C ALA A 93 12.07 -1.58 5.59
N ARG A 94 11.30 -0.55 5.22
CA ARG A 94 10.32 0.13 6.08
C ARG A 94 8.95 0.02 5.45
N LEU A 95 8.05 -0.74 6.07
CA LEU A 95 6.69 -0.94 5.62
C LEU A 95 5.74 -0.01 6.36
N TYR A 96 4.92 0.72 5.60
CA TYR A 96 3.88 1.62 6.08
C TYR A 96 2.53 1.13 5.58
N LYS A 97 1.66 0.69 6.49
CA LYS A 97 0.37 0.12 6.15
C LYS A 97 -0.76 0.98 6.71
N VAL A 98 -1.60 1.51 5.84
CA VAL A 98 -2.71 2.40 6.19
C VAL A 98 -4.00 1.83 5.59
N GLY A 99 -4.77 1.09 6.38
CA GLY A 99 -5.98 0.40 5.94
C GLY A 99 -5.75 -0.71 4.91
N ALA A 100 -4.49 -1.06 4.64
CA ALA A 100 -4.12 -2.00 3.59
C ALA A 100 -4.20 -3.46 4.05
N ALA A 101 -4.38 -4.37 3.10
CA ALA A 101 -4.30 -5.81 3.30
C ALA A 101 -2.94 -6.24 3.86
N ALA A 102 -2.82 -7.46 4.36
CA ALA A 102 -1.56 -7.97 4.90
C ALA A 102 -0.47 -8.04 3.82
N ALA A 103 0.78 -7.72 4.19
CA ALA A 103 1.96 -8.05 3.41
C ALA A 103 2.67 -9.26 4.02
N PHE A 104 3.48 -9.95 3.22
CA PHE A 104 4.17 -11.15 3.64
C PHE A 104 5.66 -11.03 3.34
N ILE A 105 6.48 -11.49 4.28
CA ILE A 105 7.92 -11.61 4.09
C ILE A 105 8.25 -13.11 4.12
N ARG A 106 8.70 -13.65 2.99
CA ARG A 106 9.19 -15.01 2.92
C ARG A 106 10.69 -15.03 3.12
N ARG A 107 11.14 -15.86 4.04
CA ARG A 107 12.54 -16.13 4.35
C ARG A 107 12.76 -17.64 4.37
N GLU A 108 13.54 -18.18 3.43
CA GLU A 108 13.72 -19.62 3.31
C GLU A 108 12.37 -20.38 3.43
N ASP A 109 12.11 -21.01 4.56
CA ASP A 109 10.90 -21.79 4.85
C ASP A 109 9.91 -21.08 5.78
N GLU A 110 10.19 -19.84 6.17
CA GLU A 110 9.32 -19.05 7.06
C GLU A 110 8.66 -17.89 6.33
N VAL A 111 7.36 -17.69 6.61
CA VAL A 111 6.60 -16.54 6.09
C VAL A 111 6.05 -15.73 7.26
N GLU A 112 6.54 -14.51 7.41
CA GLU A 112 6.01 -13.51 8.35
C GLU A 112 4.86 -12.76 7.70
N CYS A 113 3.72 -12.63 8.40
CA CYS A 113 2.57 -11.84 7.97
C CYS A 113 2.55 -10.49 8.71
N ILE A 114 2.42 -9.40 7.96
CA ILE A 114 2.41 -8.02 8.47
C ILE A 114 1.06 -7.41 8.17
N ALA A 115 0.21 -7.31 9.18
CA ALA A 115 -1.12 -6.71 9.07
C ALA A 115 -1.09 -5.19 9.28
N SER A 116 -2.12 -4.51 8.79
CA SER A 116 -2.38 -3.09 9.06
C SER A 116 -3.15 -2.93 10.36
N GLU A 117 -2.74 -1.96 11.18
CA GLU A 117 -3.45 -1.54 12.40
C GLU A 117 -4.18 -0.19 12.21
N ASN A 118 -3.97 0.46 11.08
CA ASN A 118 -4.49 1.79 10.78
C ASN A 118 -5.77 1.73 9.96
N LEU A 119 -6.60 2.77 10.10
CA LEU A 119 -7.73 3.02 9.20
C LEU A 119 -7.23 3.51 7.85
N PRO A 120 -8.04 3.39 6.77
CA PRO A 120 -7.71 3.92 5.45
C PRO A 120 -7.38 5.42 5.48
N VAL A 121 -6.65 5.85 4.46
CA VAL A 121 -6.32 7.25 4.20
C VAL A 121 -7.60 8.09 4.07
N GLY A 122 -7.57 9.30 4.64
CA GLY A 122 -8.73 10.19 4.63
C GLY A 122 -9.75 9.92 5.73
N ALA A 123 -9.72 8.74 6.39
CA ALA A 123 -10.68 8.38 7.42
C ALA A 123 -10.52 9.19 8.72
N ARG A 124 -9.34 9.71 9.00
CA ARG A 124 -9.05 10.56 10.18
C ARG A 124 -8.07 11.66 9.84
N ALA A 125 -8.26 12.83 10.46
CA ALA A 125 -7.35 13.97 10.28
C ALA A 125 -5.94 13.70 10.79
N HIS A 126 -5.80 12.89 11.84
CA HIS A 126 -4.49 12.51 12.38
C HIS A 126 -4.20 11.05 12.04
N LEU A 127 -3.11 10.84 11.32
CA LEU A 127 -2.57 9.54 10.94
C LEU A 127 -1.19 9.35 11.60
N ASP A 128 -1.07 8.37 12.48
CA ASP A 128 0.21 7.93 13.05
C ASP A 128 0.79 6.80 12.18
N ALA A 129 1.46 7.19 11.10
CA ALA A 129 2.08 6.26 10.19
C ALA A 129 3.47 5.86 10.72
N LYS A 130 3.53 4.83 11.57
CA LYS A 130 4.80 4.25 12.01
C LYS A 130 5.19 3.10 11.09
N PRO A 131 6.45 3.04 10.65
CA PRO A 131 6.93 1.92 9.86
C PRO A 131 7.13 0.67 10.70
N ARG A 132 6.90 -0.48 10.09
CA ARG A 132 7.50 -1.74 10.50
C ARG A 132 8.87 -1.83 9.82
N GLU A 133 9.93 -1.81 10.58
CA GLU A 133 11.30 -1.96 10.06
C GLU A 133 11.68 -3.44 10.02
N ILE A 134 12.25 -3.85 8.88
CA ILE A 134 12.63 -5.23 8.61
C ILE A 134 13.97 -5.23 7.90
N GLN A 135 14.92 -5.99 8.45
CA GLN A 135 16.16 -6.28 7.74
C GLN A 135 15.91 -7.40 6.73
N LEU A 136 16.12 -7.11 5.45
CA LEU A 136 16.08 -8.10 4.37
C LEU A 136 17.48 -8.66 4.14
N ASN A 137 17.52 -9.94 3.79
CA ASN A 137 18.72 -10.66 3.38
C ASN A 137 18.58 -11.11 1.92
N ASP A 138 19.68 -11.57 1.36
CA ASP A 138 19.67 -12.17 0.02
C ASP A 138 18.76 -13.42 0.01
N GLY A 139 17.85 -13.46 -0.98
CA GLY A 139 16.85 -14.52 -1.09
C GLY A 139 15.53 -14.27 -0.38
N ASP A 140 15.40 -13.20 0.42
CA ASP A 140 14.10 -12.81 1.01
C ASP A 140 13.17 -12.24 -0.06
N PHE A 141 11.86 -12.49 0.09
CA PHE A 141 10.82 -11.92 -0.79
C PHE A 141 9.83 -11.11 0.03
N ILE A 142 9.47 -9.93 -0.49
CA ILE A 142 8.33 -9.15 0.00
C ILE A 142 7.17 -9.38 -0.95
N VAL A 143 6.03 -9.82 -0.43
CA VAL A 143 4.79 -9.99 -1.18
C VAL A 143 3.75 -9.02 -0.63
N MET A 144 3.39 -8.03 -1.42
CA MET A 144 2.35 -7.05 -1.12
C MET A 144 1.14 -7.38 -1.99
N VAL A 145 -0.04 -7.37 -1.41
CA VAL A 145 -1.29 -7.71 -2.10
C VAL A 145 -2.39 -6.72 -1.71
N THR A 146 -3.37 -6.54 -2.60
CA THR A 146 -4.62 -5.85 -2.27
C THR A 146 -5.62 -6.84 -1.65
N ASP A 147 -6.66 -6.33 -1.01
CA ASP A 147 -7.73 -7.17 -0.42
C ASP A 147 -8.44 -8.03 -1.48
N GLY A 148 -8.57 -7.54 -2.71
CA GLY A 148 -9.13 -8.29 -3.82
C GLY A 148 -8.42 -9.63 -4.07
N VAL A 149 -7.11 -9.72 -3.83
CA VAL A 149 -6.36 -10.99 -3.92
C VAL A 149 -6.77 -11.94 -2.78
N LEU A 150 -6.87 -11.43 -1.55
CA LEU A 150 -7.25 -12.23 -0.38
C LEU A 150 -8.71 -12.68 -0.46
N GLU A 151 -9.61 -11.81 -0.91
CA GLU A 151 -11.02 -12.12 -1.11
C GLU A 151 -11.24 -13.19 -2.17
N TYR A 152 -10.42 -13.20 -3.24
CA TYR A 152 -10.51 -14.20 -4.31
C TYR A 152 -10.21 -15.63 -3.81
N LEU A 153 -9.49 -15.79 -2.71
CA LEU A 153 -9.24 -17.11 -2.13
C LEU A 153 -10.52 -17.79 -1.60
N HIS A 154 -11.57 -17.04 -1.30
CA HIS A 154 -12.85 -17.54 -0.78
C HIS A 154 -12.74 -18.50 0.40
N VAL A 155 -11.80 -18.26 1.30
CA VAL A 155 -11.53 -19.08 2.49
C VAL A 155 -11.76 -18.28 3.78
N PRO A 156 -12.07 -18.96 4.92
CA PRO A 156 -12.34 -18.26 6.19
C PRO A 156 -11.15 -17.47 6.75
N LYS A 157 -9.92 -17.85 6.37
CA LYS A 157 -8.67 -17.26 6.86
C LYS A 157 -7.71 -17.03 5.70
N PRO A 158 -7.94 -16.00 4.89
CA PRO A 158 -7.19 -15.78 3.66
C PRO A 158 -5.70 -15.50 3.91
N GLU A 159 -5.33 -14.81 5.00
CA GLU A 159 -3.93 -14.55 5.32
C GLU A 159 -3.17 -15.82 5.71
N GLU A 160 -3.80 -16.74 6.46
CA GLU A 160 -3.18 -18.03 6.80
C GLU A 160 -2.97 -18.86 5.53
N THR A 161 -3.99 -18.92 4.66
CA THR A 161 -3.90 -19.64 3.38
C THR A 161 -2.84 -19.03 2.47
N MET A 162 -2.81 -17.70 2.36
CA MET A 162 -1.80 -17.01 1.55
C MET A 162 -0.39 -17.29 2.07
N ARG A 163 -0.20 -17.31 3.39
CA ARG A 163 1.07 -17.66 4.05
C ARG A 163 1.54 -19.08 3.72
N GLU A 164 0.62 -20.01 3.56
CA GLU A 164 0.93 -21.41 3.19
C GLU A 164 1.25 -21.55 1.68
N MET A 165 0.77 -20.63 0.84
CA MET A 165 0.97 -20.63 -0.61
C MET A 165 2.29 -19.97 -1.03
N ILE A 166 2.81 -19.04 -0.25
CA ILE A 166 4.07 -18.32 -0.49
C ILE A 166 5.26 -19.14 -0.01
#